data_d93c822fadcd92cfc4e04276c8633d97
#
_entry.id   d93c822fadcd92cfc4e04276c8633d97
#
_cell.length_a   1.000
_cell.length_b   1.000
_cell.length_c   1.000
_cell.angle_alpha   90.00
_cell.angle_beta   90.00
_cell.angle_gamma   90.00
#
_symmetry.space_group_name_H-M   'P 1'
#
loop_
_entity.id
_entity.type
_entity.pdbx_description
1 polymer ?
#
loop_
_entity_poly.entity_id
_entity_poly.type
_entity_poly.pdbx_seq_one_letter_code
_entity_poly.pdbx_strand_id
1 'polypeptide(L)'
;RQMCIRDRGYTEQEMDLFYKDAQTACDALFSHEPFKKLKNKFNVVAVASPSQDSGVSVPGKGEWKSTAVSSHFNTFYSDRYLTTSRVKSIHNWLAGIPYEHIIILANTDTYGGGGIYNSYTLTTAHHPMFKPVVVHEFGHSFGGLADEYAYTEAPSPQYPYEVEPWEQNITSLVDFESKWKDMIPAHTPIPTPVATQKPDIYNKVGVYEGAGYTKKGIYRPVTECRMKINEAPAFCPVCQRALERLINFYTEK
;
A
#
# COMPACT_ATOMS: atom_id res chain seq x y z
N ARG A 1 -10.83 8.51 12.53
CA ARG A 1 -9.48 8.00 12.76
C ARG A 1 -8.44 9.04 12.39
N GLN A 2 -7.35 9.09 13.12
CA GLN A 2 -6.29 10.06 12.88
C GLN A 2 -5.14 9.40 12.12
N MET A 3 -4.79 10.01 11.01
CA MET A 3 -3.66 9.61 10.18
C MET A 3 -2.59 10.70 10.24
N CYS A 4 -1.36 10.32 10.51
CA CYS A 4 -0.24 11.24 10.48
C CYS A 4 0.53 11.08 9.16
N ILE A 5 0.75 12.20 8.46
CA ILE A 5 1.70 12.28 7.35
C ILE A 5 2.96 12.92 7.87
N ARG A 6 4.09 12.24 7.66
CA ARG A 6 5.37 12.65 8.19
C ARG A 6 6.40 12.89 7.10
N ASP A 7 7.23 13.88 7.29
CA ASP A 7 8.33 14.21 6.43
C ASP A 7 9.54 13.30 6.64
N ARG A 8 10.34 13.20 5.59
CA ARG A 8 11.61 12.52 5.64
C ARG A 8 12.58 12.98 4.56
N GLY A 9 13.80 13.34 5.01
CA GLY A 9 14.81 13.90 4.12
C GLY A 9 14.41 15.27 3.56
N TYR A 10 13.50 15.96 4.23
CA TYR A 10 13.24 17.36 4.00
C TYR A 10 13.99 18.15 5.06
N THR A 11 14.80 19.10 4.64
CA THR A 11 15.46 20.07 5.52
C THR A 11 14.47 21.14 5.99
N GLU A 12 14.87 21.99 6.94
CA GLU A 12 14.01 23.09 7.39
C GLU A 12 13.58 24.02 6.26
N GLN A 13 14.46 24.26 5.28
CA GLN A 13 14.16 25.08 4.11
C GLN A 13 13.20 24.42 3.12
N GLU A 14 12.99 23.10 3.24
CA GLU A 14 12.12 22.31 2.36
C GLU A 14 10.75 22.01 2.99
N MET A 15 10.40 22.62 4.13
CA MET A 15 9.13 22.33 4.81
C MET A 15 7.91 22.70 3.98
N ASP A 16 7.94 23.78 3.22
CA ASP A 16 6.84 24.14 2.31
C ASP A 16 6.63 23.07 1.23
N LEU A 17 7.72 22.49 0.73
CA LEU A 17 7.67 21.37 -0.21
C LEU A 17 7.05 20.13 0.45
N PHE A 18 7.45 19.80 1.68
CA PHE A 18 6.84 18.69 2.43
C PHE A 18 5.33 18.85 2.58
N TYR A 19 4.83 20.03 2.98
CA TYR A 19 3.39 20.25 3.11
C TYR A 19 2.64 20.11 1.79
N LYS A 20 3.24 20.55 0.68
CA LYS A 20 2.68 20.35 -0.66
C LYS A 20 2.61 18.88 -1.05
N ASP A 21 3.66 18.12 -0.74
CA ASP A 21 3.71 16.68 -1.00
C ASP A 21 2.73 15.91 -0.12
N ALA A 22 2.58 16.30 1.16
CA ALA A 22 1.58 15.75 2.07
C ALA A 22 0.14 16.00 1.56
N GLN A 23 -0.14 17.20 1.03
CA GLN A 23 -1.43 17.48 0.40
C GLN A 23 -1.65 16.62 -0.84
N THR A 24 -0.61 16.44 -1.67
CA THR A 24 -0.68 15.59 -2.86
C THR A 24 -0.96 14.12 -2.51
N ALA A 25 -0.35 13.60 -1.45
CA ALA A 25 -0.62 12.25 -0.93
C ALA A 25 -2.08 12.11 -0.46
N CYS A 26 -2.58 13.10 0.30
CA CYS A 26 -3.99 13.14 0.73
C CYS A 26 -4.95 13.14 -0.46
N ASP A 27 -4.70 14.00 -1.44
CA ASP A 27 -5.57 14.12 -2.62
C ASP A 27 -5.56 12.82 -3.44
N ALA A 28 -4.41 12.18 -3.58
CA ALA A 28 -4.29 10.89 -4.24
C ALA A 28 -5.10 9.81 -3.50
N LEU A 29 -4.95 9.70 -2.18
CA LEU A 29 -5.67 8.71 -1.39
C LEU A 29 -7.18 8.94 -1.42
N PHE A 30 -7.62 10.16 -1.16
CA PHE A 30 -9.05 10.52 -1.12
C PHE A 30 -9.70 10.71 -2.51
N SER A 31 -8.97 10.48 -3.59
CA SER A 31 -9.54 10.30 -4.93
C SER A 31 -10.01 8.88 -5.22
N HIS A 32 -9.62 7.89 -4.40
CA HIS A 32 -9.93 6.48 -4.56
C HIS A 32 -11.06 6.01 -3.63
N GLU A 33 -11.99 5.22 -4.16
CA GLU A 33 -12.97 4.52 -3.32
C GLU A 33 -12.28 3.36 -2.55
N PRO A 34 -12.69 3.10 -1.29
CA PRO A 34 -13.77 3.70 -0.53
C PRO A 34 -13.38 4.97 0.24
N PHE A 35 -12.11 5.38 0.21
CA PHE A 35 -11.61 6.55 0.96
C PHE A 35 -12.31 7.84 0.55
N LYS A 36 -12.66 7.99 -0.72
CA LYS A 36 -13.36 9.16 -1.26
C LYS A 36 -14.72 9.38 -0.56
N LYS A 37 -15.56 8.36 -0.54
CA LYS A 37 -16.90 8.47 0.09
C LYS A 37 -16.85 8.52 1.61
N LEU A 38 -15.78 7.99 2.22
CA LEU A 38 -15.58 7.92 3.67
C LEU A 38 -14.57 8.94 4.19
N LYS A 39 -14.22 9.95 3.40
CA LYS A 39 -13.20 10.95 3.73
C LYS A 39 -13.45 11.62 5.09
N ASN A 40 -14.72 11.89 5.44
CA ASN A 40 -15.14 12.49 6.70
C ASN A 40 -14.87 11.62 7.95
N LYS A 41 -14.53 10.34 7.77
CA LYS A 41 -14.13 9.42 8.86
C LYS A 41 -12.64 9.49 9.20
N PHE A 42 -11.87 10.30 8.48
CA PHE A 42 -10.44 10.49 8.66
C PHE A 42 -10.10 11.90 9.10
N ASN A 43 -9.23 12.01 10.09
CA ASN A 43 -8.51 13.23 10.40
C ASN A 43 -7.06 13.04 9.95
N VAL A 44 -6.51 14.01 9.23
CA VAL A 44 -5.13 13.94 8.73
C VAL A 44 -4.33 15.07 9.33
N VAL A 45 -3.17 14.75 9.89
CA VAL A 45 -2.24 15.71 10.46
C VAL A 45 -0.89 15.54 9.79
N ALA A 46 -0.35 16.61 9.22
CA ALA A 46 1.03 16.65 8.74
C ALA A 46 1.96 17.04 9.90
N VAL A 47 3.00 16.22 10.12
CA VAL A 47 3.95 16.40 11.23
C VAL A 47 5.34 16.61 10.65
N ALA A 48 5.81 17.85 10.68
CA ALA A 48 7.15 18.22 10.25
C ALA A 48 8.21 17.79 11.28
N SER A 49 9.32 17.23 10.80
CA SER A 49 10.49 16.93 11.60
C SER A 49 11.76 17.04 10.74
N PRO A 50 12.25 18.28 10.57
CA PRO A 50 13.31 18.57 9.64
C PRO A 50 14.53 17.65 9.81
N SER A 51 15.02 17.15 8.68
CA SER A 51 16.25 16.37 8.58
C SER A 51 17.46 17.28 8.45
N GLN A 52 18.66 16.79 8.83
CA GLN A 52 19.90 17.51 8.60
C GLN A 52 20.26 17.51 7.10
N ASP A 53 20.07 16.36 6.45
CA ASP A 53 20.36 16.20 5.02
C ASP A 53 19.07 16.07 4.21
N SER A 54 19.05 16.68 3.02
CA SER A 54 18.04 16.45 2.01
C SER A 54 18.22 15.09 1.34
N GLY A 55 17.11 14.37 1.08
CA GLY A 55 17.10 13.11 0.36
C GLY A 55 17.09 11.87 1.25
N VAL A 56 17.47 10.73 0.67
CA VAL A 56 17.39 9.39 1.27
C VAL A 56 18.71 8.66 1.11
N SER A 57 19.08 7.83 2.08
CA SER A 57 20.26 6.96 1.99
C SER A 57 20.09 5.88 0.93
N VAL A 58 21.12 5.65 0.13
CA VAL A 58 21.20 4.58 -0.88
C VAL A 58 22.45 3.74 -0.61
N PRO A 59 22.39 2.79 0.33
CA PRO A 59 23.57 2.01 0.76
C PRO A 59 24.29 1.30 -0.39
N GLY A 60 23.53 0.80 -1.37
CA GLY A 60 24.09 0.15 -2.56
C GLY A 60 24.99 1.06 -3.42
N LYS A 61 24.88 2.39 -3.24
CA LYS A 61 25.73 3.40 -3.89
C LYS A 61 26.73 4.03 -2.93
N GLY A 62 26.76 3.59 -1.67
CA GLY A 62 27.59 4.21 -0.63
C GLY A 62 27.09 5.61 -0.19
N GLU A 63 25.86 5.97 -0.53
CA GLU A 63 25.27 7.27 -0.19
C GLU A 63 24.55 7.21 1.15
N TRP A 64 25.01 7.99 2.12
CA TRP A 64 24.43 8.06 3.45
C TRP A 64 23.93 9.47 3.75
N LYS A 65 22.72 9.56 4.34
CA LYS A 65 22.05 10.81 4.70
C LYS A 65 21.64 10.79 6.17
N SER A 66 21.91 11.88 6.86
CA SER A 66 21.45 12.09 8.24
C SER A 66 20.02 12.61 8.24
N THR A 67 19.07 11.69 8.28
CA THR A 67 17.65 12.00 8.22
C THR A 67 16.92 11.58 9.49
N ALA A 68 15.80 12.21 9.79
CA ALA A 68 15.07 12.05 11.06
C ALA A 68 14.77 10.58 11.42
N VAL A 69 14.44 9.73 10.47
CA VAL A 69 14.12 8.31 10.74
C VAL A 69 15.01 7.32 9.99
N SER A 70 16.15 7.76 9.46
CA SER A 70 17.20 6.91 8.86
C SER A 70 16.67 5.82 7.91
N SER A 71 15.67 6.12 7.01
CA SER A 71 15.26 5.15 6.01
C SER A 71 16.28 5.04 4.89
N HIS A 72 16.24 3.95 4.20
CA HIS A 72 17.19 3.64 3.15
C HIS A 72 16.56 2.72 2.12
N PHE A 73 17.04 2.84 0.91
CA PHE A 73 16.83 1.84 -0.14
C PHE A 73 17.63 0.57 0.13
N ASN A 74 17.57 -0.36 -0.77
CA ASN A 74 18.28 -1.64 -0.73
C ASN A 74 17.89 -2.56 0.44
N THR A 75 16.71 -2.38 1.04
CA THR A 75 16.15 -3.35 1.97
C THR A 75 15.92 -4.67 1.23
N PHE A 76 16.31 -5.79 1.84
CA PHE A 76 16.32 -7.11 1.22
C PHE A 76 17.10 -7.17 -0.11
N TYR A 77 18.15 -6.33 -0.24
CA TYR A 77 18.99 -6.21 -1.45
C TYR A 77 18.22 -5.81 -2.71
N SER A 78 17.03 -5.22 -2.56
CA SER A 78 16.22 -4.72 -3.67
C SER A 78 16.28 -3.19 -3.75
N ASP A 79 16.60 -2.67 -4.93
CA ASP A 79 16.77 -1.23 -5.15
C ASP A 79 15.49 -0.41 -4.94
N ARG A 80 14.32 -1.04 -5.04
CA ARG A 80 13.03 -0.38 -4.90
C ARG A 80 12.43 -0.43 -3.49
N TYR A 81 12.91 -1.35 -2.63
CA TYR A 81 12.38 -1.43 -1.27
C TYR A 81 12.98 -0.34 -0.38
N LEU A 82 12.10 0.56 0.02
CA LEU A 82 12.38 1.66 0.90
C LEU A 82 11.77 1.39 2.27
N THR A 83 12.59 1.25 3.30
CA THR A 83 12.13 1.01 4.67
C THR A 83 12.91 1.86 5.69
N THR A 84 12.52 1.77 6.95
CA THR A 84 13.26 2.32 8.06
C THR A 84 13.43 1.29 9.18
N SER A 85 14.62 1.22 9.75
CA SER A 85 14.92 0.42 10.94
C SER A 85 14.59 1.16 12.24
N ARG A 86 14.22 2.45 12.18
CA ARG A 86 14.00 3.30 13.37
C ARG A 86 12.52 3.51 13.69
N VAL A 87 11.71 2.44 13.66
CA VAL A 87 10.27 2.49 13.95
C VAL A 87 9.99 3.11 15.32
N LYS A 88 10.76 2.75 16.36
CA LYS A 88 10.64 3.37 17.69
C LYS A 88 10.83 4.88 17.66
N SER A 89 11.79 5.39 16.88
CA SER A 89 12.00 6.83 16.74
C SER A 89 10.81 7.53 16.12
N ILE A 90 10.14 6.90 15.12
CA ILE A 90 8.91 7.43 14.53
C ILE A 90 7.84 7.61 15.60
N HIS A 91 7.59 6.59 16.42
CA HIS A 91 6.61 6.66 17.48
C HIS A 91 6.97 7.71 18.55
N ASN A 92 8.25 7.81 18.93
CA ASN A 92 8.71 8.83 19.88
C ASN A 92 8.45 10.27 19.39
N TRP A 93 8.64 10.52 18.09
CA TRP A 93 8.40 11.83 17.50
C TRP A 93 6.92 12.17 17.36
N LEU A 94 6.06 11.16 17.34
CA LEU A 94 4.61 11.31 17.32
C LEU A 94 4.01 11.25 18.73
N ALA A 95 4.83 11.19 19.79
CA ALA A 95 4.36 11.14 21.16
C ALA A 95 3.48 12.36 21.48
N GLY A 96 2.31 12.11 22.06
CA GLY A 96 1.32 13.14 22.36
C GLY A 96 0.35 13.46 21.21
N ILE A 97 0.56 12.92 20.01
CA ILE A 97 -0.40 13.01 18.90
C ILE A 97 -1.15 11.68 18.85
N PRO A 98 -2.47 11.65 19.01
CA PRO A 98 -3.24 10.43 18.80
C PRO A 98 -3.24 10.08 17.31
N TYR A 99 -2.78 8.88 16.94
CA TYR A 99 -2.78 8.40 15.55
C TYR A 99 -2.99 6.90 15.50
N GLU A 100 -3.54 6.41 14.41
CA GLU A 100 -3.68 4.99 14.11
C GLU A 100 -2.83 4.56 12.91
N HIS A 101 -2.59 5.47 11.97
CA HIS A 101 -1.80 5.18 10.77
C HIS A 101 -0.79 6.28 10.47
N ILE A 102 0.34 5.87 9.91
CA ILE A 102 1.46 6.75 9.58
C ILE A 102 1.77 6.60 8.09
N ILE A 103 1.84 7.73 7.38
CA ILE A 103 2.40 7.81 6.04
C ILE A 103 3.70 8.62 6.13
N ILE A 104 4.78 8.08 5.61
CA ILE A 104 6.10 8.71 5.60
C ILE A 104 6.43 9.06 4.15
N LEU A 105 6.67 10.34 3.89
CA LEU A 105 7.04 10.85 2.57
C LEU A 105 8.55 11.05 2.50
N ALA A 106 9.20 10.37 1.59
CA ALA A 106 10.64 10.45 1.37
C ALA A 106 10.94 11.47 0.26
N ASN A 107 11.79 12.44 0.57
CA ASN A 107 12.23 13.49 -0.36
C ASN A 107 13.21 12.92 -1.38
N THR A 108 12.70 12.25 -2.41
CA THR A 108 13.49 11.68 -3.50
C THR A 108 12.62 11.39 -4.72
N ASP A 109 13.23 11.42 -5.89
CA ASP A 109 12.65 11.05 -7.18
C ASP A 109 12.89 9.58 -7.57
N THR A 110 13.67 8.86 -6.78
CA THR A 110 13.94 7.43 -7.01
C THR A 110 12.69 6.62 -6.72
N TYR A 111 12.29 5.73 -7.66
CA TYR A 111 11.15 4.85 -7.47
C TYR A 111 11.30 3.95 -6.24
N GLY A 112 10.28 3.95 -5.37
CA GLY A 112 10.24 3.05 -4.24
C GLY A 112 9.09 3.32 -3.29
N GLY A 113 8.79 2.31 -2.50
CA GLY A 113 7.78 2.34 -1.47
C GLY A 113 7.82 1.08 -0.62
N GLY A 114 7.01 1.06 0.40
CA GLY A 114 6.78 -0.11 1.27
C GLY A 114 5.63 0.17 2.23
N GLY A 115 4.65 -0.71 2.24
CA GLY A 115 3.53 -0.70 3.18
C GLY A 115 3.67 -1.83 4.20
N ILE A 116 3.93 -1.49 5.45
CA ILE A 116 4.04 -2.47 6.53
C ILE A 116 2.73 -2.49 7.30
N TYR A 117 2.03 -3.62 7.23
CA TYR A 117 0.71 -3.78 7.85
C TYR A 117 0.71 -3.36 9.32
N ASN A 118 -0.29 -2.56 9.66
CA ASN A 118 -0.50 -2.00 11.00
C ASN A 118 0.71 -1.24 11.58
N SER A 119 1.58 -0.71 10.70
CA SER A 119 2.76 0.05 11.10
C SER A 119 2.87 1.38 10.35
N TYR A 120 3.29 1.35 9.09
CA TYR A 120 3.42 2.58 8.29
C TYR A 120 3.36 2.31 6.79
N THR A 121 3.01 3.35 6.04
CA THR A 121 3.30 3.51 4.61
C THR A 121 4.56 4.36 4.47
N LEU A 122 5.52 3.95 3.68
CA LEU A 122 6.67 4.77 3.28
C LEU A 122 6.72 4.83 1.76
N THR A 123 6.81 6.03 1.19
CA THR A 123 6.81 6.23 -0.26
C THR A 123 7.65 7.43 -0.67
N THR A 124 8.17 7.40 -1.89
CA THR A 124 8.93 8.51 -2.48
C THR A 124 7.98 9.57 -3.02
N ALA A 125 8.26 10.86 -2.76
CA ALA A 125 7.31 11.94 -3.04
C ALA A 125 7.46 12.56 -4.44
N HIS A 126 8.62 12.44 -5.08
CA HIS A 126 8.92 13.17 -6.33
C HIS A 126 9.02 12.26 -7.57
N HIS A 127 8.81 10.96 -7.42
CA HIS A 127 8.73 10.07 -8.57
C HIS A 127 7.39 10.26 -9.31
N PRO A 128 7.35 10.19 -10.66
CA PRO A 128 6.10 10.32 -11.43
C PRO A 128 4.98 9.38 -10.99
N MET A 129 5.32 8.20 -10.44
CA MET A 129 4.36 7.21 -9.93
C MET A 129 4.01 7.42 -8.44
N PHE A 130 4.35 8.55 -7.83
CA PHE A 130 4.08 8.81 -6.41
C PHE A 130 2.61 8.58 -6.03
N LYS A 131 1.68 9.19 -6.79
CA LYS A 131 0.24 9.10 -6.51
C LYS A 131 -0.30 7.67 -6.50
N PRO A 132 -0.06 6.83 -7.53
CA PRO A 132 -0.50 5.43 -7.47
C PRO A 132 0.23 4.62 -6.40
N VAL A 133 1.53 4.86 -6.15
CA VAL A 133 2.31 4.10 -5.17
C VAL A 133 1.85 4.39 -3.75
N VAL A 134 1.61 5.65 -3.36
CA VAL A 134 1.12 5.94 -2.00
C VAL A 134 -0.22 5.28 -1.71
N VAL A 135 -1.10 5.19 -2.70
CA VAL A 135 -2.40 4.50 -2.57
C VAL A 135 -2.22 2.98 -2.47
N HIS A 136 -1.32 2.39 -3.26
CA HIS A 136 -0.99 0.97 -3.23
C HIS A 136 -0.41 0.58 -1.85
N GLU A 137 0.62 1.28 -1.40
CA GLU A 137 1.28 1.00 -0.12
C GLU A 137 0.36 1.22 1.09
N PHE A 138 -0.58 2.17 0.97
CA PHE A 138 -1.63 2.35 1.98
C PHE A 138 -2.62 1.18 1.98
N GLY A 139 -2.87 0.55 0.83
CA GLY A 139 -3.61 -0.70 0.73
C GLY A 139 -2.99 -1.81 1.59
N HIS A 140 -1.66 -1.93 1.60
CA HIS A 140 -0.96 -2.86 2.47
C HIS A 140 -1.01 -2.43 3.94
N SER A 141 -0.53 -1.24 4.24
CA SER A 141 -0.28 -0.81 5.63
C SER A 141 -1.56 -0.60 6.43
N PHE A 142 -2.59 -0.02 5.84
CA PHE A 142 -3.90 0.18 6.44
C PHE A 142 -4.81 -1.03 6.24
N GLY A 143 -4.94 -1.49 4.99
CA GLY A 143 -5.93 -2.48 4.58
C GLY A 143 -5.53 -3.93 4.82
N GLY A 144 -4.24 -4.20 5.04
CA GLY A 144 -3.71 -5.57 5.07
C GLY A 144 -3.98 -6.31 3.76
N LEU A 145 -4.00 -5.60 2.63
CA LEU A 145 -4.17 -6.22 1.32
C LEU A 145 -2.86 -6.80 0.84
N ALA A 146 -2.92 -7.94 0.18
CA ALA A 146 -1.77 -8.55 -0.47
C ALA A 146 -1.50 -7.94 -1.85
N ASP A 147 -0.28 -8.14 -2.35
CA ASP A 147 0.02 -7.95 -3.77
C ASP A 147 -0.73 -8.96 -4.64
N GLU A 148 -1.41 -8.47 -5.68
CA GLU A 148 -2.15 -9.31 -6.63
C GLU A 148 -1.32 -9.69 -7.87
N TYR A 149 -0.02 -9.37 -7.91
CA TYR A 149 0.87 -9.78 -8.99
C TYR A 149 1.61 -11.07 -8.68
N ALA A 150 2.12 -11.71 -9.75
CA ALA A 150 2.93 -12.91 -9.67
C ALA A 150 4.21 -12.73 -10.50
N TYR A 151 5.33 -13.23 -10.00
CA TYR A 151 6.59 -13.23 -10.73
C TYR A 151 6.74 -14.44 -11.66
N THR A 152 7.51 -14.28 -12.72
CA THR A 152 7.80 -15.37 -13.66
C THR A 152 8.65 -16.46 -13.02
N GLU A 153 9.52 -16.07 -12.11
CA GLU A 153 10.46 -16.93 -11.38
C GLU A 153 10.39 -16.60 -9.88
N ALA A 154 9.31 -17.02 -9.24
CA ALA A 154 9.25 -16.95 -7.78
C ALA A 154 10.12 -18.07 -7.20
N PRO A 155 11.14 -17.77 -6.39
CA PRO A 155 12.07 -18.78 -5.88
C PRO A 155 11.42 -19.76 -4.89
N SER A 156 10.29 -19.40 -4.30
CA SER A 156 9.48 -20.25 -3.42
C SER A 156 8.09 -19.68 -3.26
N PRO A 157 7.04 -20.50 -3.07
CA PRO A 157 5.72 -20.00 -2.69
C PRO A 157 5.81 -19.25 -1.36
N GLN A 158 5.35 -18.01 -1.32
CA GLN A 158 5.29 -17.26 -0.06
C GLN A 158 4.07 -17.63 0.78
N TYR A 159 3.06 -18.23 0.15
CA TYR A 159 1.83 -18.70 0.78
C TYR A 159 1.76 -20.21 0.69
N PRO A 160 1.59 -20.92 1.83
CA PRO A 160 1.30 -22.35 1.83
C PRO A 160 -0.03 -22.62 1.14
N TYR A 161 -0.10 -23.63 0.26
CA TYR A 161 -1.33 -23.95 -0.48
C TYR A 161 -2.42 -24.54 0.41
N GLU A 162 -2.04 -25.09 1.55
CA GLU A 162 -2.94 -25.75 2.52
C GLU A 162 -3.53 -24.77 3.55
N VAL A 163 -3.14 -23.50 3.50
CA VAL A 163 -3.58 -22.48 4.44
C VAL A 163 -4.23 -21.34 3.65
N GLU A 164 -5.40 -20.90 4.10
CA GLU A 164 -6.03 -19.72 3.55
C GLU A 164 -5.23 -18.47 3.95
N PRO A 165 -4.79 -17.62 3.01
CA PRO A 165 -4.18 -16.33 3.34
C PRO A 165 -5.13 -15.48 4.19
N TRP A 166 -4.61 -14.76 5.16
CA TRP A 166 -5.44 -13.87 5.98
C TRP A 166 -5.86 -12.60 5.22
N GLU A 167 -5.11 -12.21 4.20
CA GLU A 167 -5.40 -11.06 3.36
C GLU A 167 -6.70 -11.26 2.56
N GLN A 168 -7.55 -10.24 2.56
CA GLN A 168 -8.92 -10.36 2.05
C GLN A 168 -9.02 -10.39 0.51
N ASN A 169 -7.97 -10.01 -0.20
CA ASN A 169 -7.95 -9.90 -1.67
C ASN A 169 -7.20 -11.01 -2.39
N ILE A 170 -6.74 -12.04 -1.66
CA ILE A 170 -6.19 -13.26 -2.24
C ILE A 170 -6.76 -14.50 -1.55
N THR A 171 -6.72 -15.65 -2.21
CA THR A 171 -7.20 -16.92 -1.69
C THR A 171 -6.40 -18.10 -2.23
N SER A 172 -6.19 -19.12 -1.40
CA SER A 172 -5.72 -20.46 -1.80
C SER A 172 -6.90 -21.41 -2.10
N LEU A 173 -8.13 -20.96 -1.95
CA LEU A 173 -9.39 -21.70 -2.03
C LEU A 173 -9.64 -22.66 -0.86
N VAL A 174 -8.81 -22.68 0.16
CA VAL A 174 -8.98 -23.53 1.35
C VAL A 174 -10.21 -23.09 2.16
N ASP A 175 -10.40 -21.79 2.31
CA ASP A 175 -11.60 -21.18 2.93
C ASP A 175 -12.12 -20.01 2.09
N PHE A 176 -12.47 -20.28 0.84
CA PHE A 176 -12.97 -19.25 -0.08
C PHE A 176 -14.29 -18.63 0.36
N GLU A 177 -15.08 -19.31 1.19
CA GLU A 177 -16.32 -18.76 1.78
C GLU A 177 -16.06 -17.50 2.61
N SER A 178 -14.93 -17.43 3.31
CA SER A 178 -14.53 -16.27 4.11
C SER A 178 -14.06 -15.08 3.29
N LYS A 179 -13.89 -15.23 1.96
CA LYS A 179 -13.31 -14.23 1.04
C LYS A 179 -14.41 -13.48 0.29
N TRP A 180 -14.43 -13.61 -1.03
CA TRP A 180 -15.39 -12.90 -1.89
C TRP A 180 -16.30 -13.85 -2.70
N LYS A 181 -16.50 -15.06 -2.22
CA LYS A 181 -17.37 -16.04 -2.90
C LYS A 181 -18.80 -15.52 -3.07
N ASP A 182 -19.29 -14.74 -2.12
CA ASP A 182 -20.59 -14.07 -2.14
C ASP A 182 -20.72 -12.96 -3.21
N MET A 183 -19.60 -12.53 -3.82
CA MET A 183 -19.57 -11.50 -4.86
C MET A 183 -19.55 -12.07 -6.28
N ILE A 184 -19.55 -13.38 -6.44
CA ILE A 184 -19.49 -14.03 -7.75
C ILE A 184 -20.69 -14.97 -7.97
N PRO A 185 -21.15 -15.13 -9.23
CA PRO A 185 -22.17 -16.14 -9.56
C PRO A 185 -21.73 -17.56 -9.19
N ALA A 186 -22.68 -18.39 -8.79
CA ALA A 186 -22.40 -19.77 -8.35
C ALA A 186 -21.69 -20.64 -9.42
N HIS A 187 -21.81 -20.30 -10.69
CA HIS A 187 -21.21 -21.02 -11.82
C HIS A 187 -19.93 -20.36 -12.35
N THR A 188 -19.35 -19.44 -11.61
CA THR A 188 -18.09 -18.78 -12.02
C THR A 188 -16.99 -19.83 -12.17
N PRO A 189 -16.33 -19.93 -13.35
CA PRO A 189 -15.21 -20.88 -13.53
C PRO A 189 -14.04 -20.55 -12.61
N ILE A 190 -13.38 -21.59 -12.08
CA ILE A 190 -12.16 -21.47 -11.30
C ILE A 190 -11.06 -22.33 -11.96
N PRO A 191 -9.98 -21.73 -12.49
CA PRO A 191 -9.76 -20.28 -12.60
C PRO A 191 -10.70 -19.60 -13.60
N THR A 192 -11.03 -18.34 -13.30
CA THR A 192 -11.83 -17.51 -14.21
C THR A 192 -10.98 -17.09 -15.41
N PRO A 193 -11.50 -17.18 -16.65
CA PRO A 193 -10.82 -16.67 -17.83
C PRO A 193 -10.52 -15.17 -17.71
N VAL A 194 -9.29 -14.79 -18.05
CA VAL A 194 -8.82 -13.40 -17.95
C VAL A 194 -9.66 -12.48 -18.83
N ALA A 195 -10.17 -11.40 -18.27
CA ALA A 195 -10.86 -10.36 -19.03
C ALA A 195 -9.85 -9.56 -19.87
N THR A 196 -10.22 -9.23 -21.10
CA THR A 196 -9.33 -8.54 -22.05
C THR A 196 -9.75 -7.11 -22.36
N GLN A 197 -10.95 -6.71 -21.97
CA GLN A 197 -11.53 -5.42 -22.31
C GLN A 197 -11.91 -4.61 -21.06
N LYS A 198 -11.78 -3.29 -21.14
CA LYS A 198 -12.31 -2.36 -20.14
C LYS A 198 -13.85 -2.24 -20.32
N PRO A 199 -14.60 -2.09 -19.19
CA PRO A 199 -14.14 -1.97 -17.82
C PRO A 199 -13.92 -3.31 -17.10
N ASP A 200 -14.21 -4.45 -17.74
CA ASP A 200 -14.22 -5.79 -17.14
C ASP A 200 -12.89 -6.17 -16.47
N ILE A 201 -11.77 -5.77 -17.08
CA ILE A 201 -10.43 -6.07 -16.51
C ILE A 201 -10.27 -5.56 -15.06
N TYR A 202 -11.03 -4.51 -14.66
CA TYR A 202 -10.97 -3.90 -13.33
C TYR A 202 -12.15 -4.29 -12.43
N ASN A 203 -13.31 -4.60 -13.02
CA ASN A 203 -14.58 -4.67 -12.29
C ASN A 203 -15.22 -6.07 -12.28
N LYS A 204 -14.89 -6.94 -13.24
CA LYS A 204 -15.44 -8.29 -13.29
C LYS A 204 -14.82 -9.16 -12.23
N VAL A 205 -15.54 -9.30 -11.12
CA VAL A 205 -15.10 -10.16 -10.02
C VAL A 205 -15.19 -11.62 -10.42
N GLY A 206 -14.14 -12.37 -10.17
CA GLY A 206 -13.99 -13.79 -10.45
C GLY A 206 -12.93 -14.41 -9.54
N VAL A 207 -12.27 -15.46 -10.01
CA VAL A 207 -11.20 -16.17 -9.29
C VAL A 207 -10.07 -16.40 -10.28
N TYR A 208 -9.17 -15.40 -10.39
CA TYR A 208 -8.11 -15.36 -11.39
C TYR A 208 -6.80 -15.90 -10.79
N GLU A 209 -6.24 -16.93 -11.39
CA GLU A 209 -5.01 -17.53 -10.90
C GLU A 209 -3.79 -16.59 -11.04
N GLY A 210 -2.93 -16.62 -10.04
CA GLY A 210 -1.72 -15.82 -9.94
C GLY A 210 -1.88 -14.57 -9.08
N ALA A 211 -1.37 -14.64 -7.84
CA ALA A 211 -1.31 -13.57 -6.85
C ALA A 211 -0.27 -13.92 -5.77
N GLY A 212 0.01 -12.98 -4.85
CA GLY A 212 0.94 -13.24 -3.76
C GLY A 212 2.31 -13.69 -4.25
N TYR A 213 2.79 -13.07 -5.33
CA TYR A 213 4.06 -13.37 -6.02
C TYR A 213 4.11 -14.75 -6.71
N THR A 214 3.04 -15.56 -6.62
CA THR A 214 2.99 -16.95 -7.08
C THR A 214 2.07 -17.07 -8.29
N LYS A 215 2.52 -17.80 -9.35
CA LYS A 215 1.74 -17.96 -10.59
C LYS A 215 0.56 -18.92 -10.45
N LYS A 216 0.66 -19.91 -9.55
CA LYS A 216 -0.34 -20.97 -9.39
C LYS A 216 -0.72 -21.17 -7.93
N GLY A 217 -1.95 -21.66 -7.72
CA GLY A 217 -2.46 -22.05 -6.41
C GLY A 217 -2.91 -20.88 -5.52
N ILE A 218 -2.61 -19.63 -5.88
CA ILE A 218 -3.13 -18.44 -5.22
C ILE A 218 -3.87 -17.60 -6.26
N TYR A 219 -5.03 -17.09 -5.87
CA TYR A 219 -5.98 -16.43 -6.76
C TYR A 219 -6.29 -15.02 -6.29
N ARG A 220 -6.62 -14.14 -7.25
CA ARG A 220 -7.03 -12.74 -7.07
C ARG A 220 -8.43 -12.50 -7.62
N PRO A 221 -9.10 -11.40 -7.21
CA PRO A 221 -10.52 -11.19 -7.52
C PRO A 221 -10.81 -10.63 -8.91
N VAL A 222 -9.86 -9.93 -9.53
CA VAL A 222 -10.03 -9.31 -10.86
C VAL A 222 -8.77 -9.47 -11.72
N THR A 223 -8.87 -9.15 -13.00
CA THR A 223 -7.70 -9.20 -13.90
C THR A 223 -6.65 -8.17 -13.50
N GLU A 224 -7.05 -6.92 -13.27
CA GLU A 224 -6.17 -5.80 -12.90
C GLU A 224 -6.76 -4.98 -11.76
N CYS A 225 -5.92 -4.61 -10.79
CA CYS A 225 -6.29 -3.86 -9.59
C CYS A 225 -5.16 -2.92 -9.19
N ARG A 226 -5.43 -1.90 -8.37
CA ARG A 226 -4.42 -1.07 -7.73
C ARG A 226 -3.39 -1.91 -6.96
N MET A 227 -3.81 -3.03 -6.37
CA MET A 227 -2.91 -3.96 -5.67
C MET A 227 -2.09 -4.85 -6.61
N LYS A 228 -2.23 -4.69 -7.93
CA LYS A 228 -1.48 -5.45 -8.92
C LYS A 228 -0.59 -4.56 -9.80
N ILE A 229 -1.12 -3.45 -10.29
CA ILE A 229 -0.40 -2.53 -11.20
C ILE A 229 -0.71 -1.06 -10.87
N ASN A 230 0.28 -0.21 -11.06
CA ASN A 230 0.13 1.23 -10.84
C ASN A 230 -0.78 1.94 -11.85
N GLU A 231 -0.98 1.35 -13.02
CA GLU A 231 -1.84 1.87 -14.09
C GLU A 231 -3.33 1.61 -13.83
N ALA A 232 -3.67 0.71 -12.91
CA ALA A 232 -5.07 0.48 -12.54
C ALA A 232 -5.68 1.77 -11.94
N PRO A 233 -6.87 2.18 -12.37
CA PRO A 233 -7.46 3.45 -11.94
C PRO A 233 -7.92 3.44 -10.48
N ALA A 234 -8.16 2.26 -9.90
CA ALA A 234 -8.75 2.12 -8.58
C ALA A 234 -8.47 0.74 -7.95
N PHE A 235 -8.79 0.60 -6.69
CA PHE A 235 -8.97 -0.70 -6.05
C PHE A 235 -10.15 -1.43 -6.68
N CYS A 236 -10.04 -2.74 -6.84
CA CYS A 236 -11.14 -3.58 -7.33
C CYS A 236 -12.29 -3.67 -6.30
N PRO A 237 -13.49 -4.14 -6.69
CA PRO A 237 -14.62 -4.23 -5.78
C PRO A 237 -14.37 -5.00 -4.50
N VAL A 238 -13.56 -6.06 -4.54
CA VAL A 238 -13.21 -6.86 -3.35
C VAL A 238 -12.28 -6.08 -2.41
N CYS A 239 -11.25 -5.44 -2.94
CA CYS A 239 -10.37 -4.58 -2.16
C CYS A 239 -11.13 -3.41 -1.53
N GLN A 240 -12.03 -2.76 -2.29
CA GLN A 240 -12.88 -1.68 -1.78
C GLN A 240 -13.76 -2.17 -0.62
N ARG A 241 -14.40 -3.34 -0.75
CA ARG A 241 -15.20 -3.94 0.31
C ARG A 241 -14.38 -4.22 1.57
N ALA A 242 -13.18 -4.77 1.42
CA ALA A 242 -12.29 -5.05 2.54
C ALA A 242 -11.91 -3.76 3.30
N LEU A 243 -11.50 -2.74 2.56
CA LEU A 243 -11.16 -1.43 3.11
C LEU A 243 -12.36 -0.75 3.78
N GLU A 244 -13.54 -0.81 3.16
CA GLU A 244 -14.77 -0.24 3.72
C GLU A 244 -15.19 -0.92 5.03
N ARG A 245 -15.15 -2.26 5.08
CA ARG A 245 -15.43 -3.02 6.30
C ARG A 245 -14.47 -2.62 7.42
N LEU A 246 -13.18 -2.47 7.11
CA LEU A 246 -12.19 -2.05 8.10
C LEU A 246 -12.43 -0.63 8.60
N ILE A 247 -12.72 0.33 7.71
CA ILE A 247 -13.05 1.70 8.09
C ILE A 247 -14.28 1.73 9.00
N ASN A 248 -15.33 1.00 8.64
CA ASN A 248 -16.55 0.93 9.43
C ASN A 248 -16.30 0.29 10.81
N PHE A 249 -15.58 -0.83 10.86
CA PHE A 249 -15.18 -1.46 12.12
C PHE A 249 -14.51 -0.48 13.09
N TYR A 250 -13.64 0.40 12.57
CA TYR A 250 -12.97 1.38 13.39
C TYR A 250 -13.82 2.62 13.75
N THR A 251 -14.87 2.91 13.01
CA THR A 251 -15.62 4.18 13.13
C THR A 251 -17.08 4.02 13.57
N GLU A 252 -17.65 2.83 13.46
CA GLU A 252 -18.97 2.52 13.98
C GLU A 252 -18.85 2.09 15.46
N LYS A 253 -19.62 2.77 16.33
CA LYS A 253 -19.74 2.46 17.75
C LYS A 253 -20.95 1.58 17.99
#